data_362791ebbdf0a83c00b726e64392fd93
#
_entry.id   362791ebbdf0a83c00b726e64392fd93
#
_cell.length_a   1.000
_cell.length_b   1.000
_cell.length_c   1.000
_cell.angle_alpha   90.00
_cell.angle_beta   90.00
_cell.angle_gamma   90.00
#
_symmetry.space_group_name_H-M   'P 1'
#
loop_
_entity.id
_entity.type
_entity.pdbx_description
1 polymer ?
#
loop_
_entity_poly.entity_id
_entity_poly.type
_entity_poly.pdbx_seq_one_letter_code
_entity_poly.pdbx_strand_id
1 'polypeptide(L)'
;MEYTILILLLPFLSFLTTGIGGKWMSHRTAGTIGTLVLAAVTVLSYITAIQYFSAPRLADGTFATLIPYNFEWLPFTETLTFNLGILLDPISVMMLIVISTVSLMVHIYSFGYMKGERGFQRYYAFLSLFTMSMLGLVVATNIFQMYLFWELVGVSSYLLIGFYYTRPAAIAASKKAFIVTRFADLGFLIGILLYGYYGGTFGFTPDTVSMLSGGASMLPLALGLMFVGGAGKSAMFPLHIWLPDAMEGPTPVSALIHAATMVVAGVYLVARMFPLFIEYAPDVLHLIGWVGAFTAFYAASVACVQSDIKRVLAFSTISQIGFMIVALGVCTSSDPHHGGLGYMAGMFHLFTHAMFKALLFLGAGSIIHAVHSNEMSAMGGLRKYMPITHITFLIACLAIAGIPPFSGFFSKDEILAACFQYSPVMGWVMTIIAAMTAFYMFRLYYGIFWAGVTPGQKSASNGASDAHTPHESPLTMTVPLIFLAAVTCVAGFIPFGHFISANGESYTIHLETSVAVTSVVIAVGSIILATCMYLRPQQPLADKLAKRFAGLHRAAYHRFYIDEVYQFITHRIIFRCISTPIAWFDRHVVDGFFNFIAWGTHATSDEIRGLQSGRVQQYAYVFLLGALILILILIL
;
A
#
# COMPACT_ATOMS: atom_id res chain seq x y z
N MET A 1 0.25 -11.92 -27.77
CA MET A 1 0.21 -11.93 -26.27
C MET A 1 -1.22 -11.97 -25.71
N GLU A 2 -2.17 -12.54 -26.44
CA GLU A 2 -3.57 -12.63 -26.01
C GLU A 2 -3.79 -13.38 -24.68
N TYR A 3 -2.90 -14.31 -24.33
CA TYR A 3 -2.98 -15.03 -23.05
C TYR A 3 -2.80 -14.14 -21.81
N THR A 4 -2.36 -12.89 -21.96
CA THR A 4 -2.15 -11.98 -20.82
C THR A 4 -3.42 -11.67 -20.03
N ILE A 5 -4.60 -11.83 -20.66
CA ILE A 5 -5.89 -11.73 -19.94
C ILE A 5 -6.01 -12.78 -18.85
N LEU A 6 -5.38 -13.96 -19.01
CA LEU A 6 -5.38 -15.02 -18.00
C LEU A 6 -4.65 -14.58 -16.71
N ILE A 7 -3.69 -13.65 -16.81
CA ILE A 7 -2.99 -13.10 -15.64
C ILE A 7 -3.98 -12.43 -14.68
N LEU A 8 -5.05 -11.83 -15.19
CA LEU A 8 -6.11 -11.22 -14.38
C LEU A 8 -7.25 -12.20 -14.06
N LEU A 9 -7.65 -13.02 -15.04
CA LEU A 9 -8.79 -13.92 -14.86
C LEU A 9 -8.51 -15.07 -13.89
N LEU A 10 -7.32 -15.64 -13.91
CA LEU A 10 -6.99 -16.79 -13.04
C LEU A 10 -7.08 -16.43 -11.53
N PRO A 11 -6.50 -15.34 -11.04
CA PRO A 11 -6.65 -14.96 -9.63
C PRO A 11 -8.11 -14.59 -9.28
N PHE A 12 -8.86 -14.02 -10.23
CA PHE A 12 -10.28 -13.74 -10.04
C PHE A 12 -11.09 -15.04 -9.90
N LEU A 13 -10.85 -16.02 -10.74
CA LEU A 13 -11.48 -17.34 -10.63
C LEU A 13 -11.08 -18.05 -9.32
N SER A 14 -9.82 -17.91 -8.89
CA SER A 14 -9.37 -18.42 -7.59
C SER A 14 -10.13 -17.75 -6.44
N PHE A 15 -10.33 -16.44 -6.49
CA PHE A 15 -11.14 -15.71 -5.53
C PHE A 15 -12.58 -16.22 -5.47
N LEU A 16 -13.24 -16.38 -6.61
CA LEU A 16 -14.61 -16.89 -6.68
C LEU A 16 -14.72 -18.34 -6.16
N THR A 17 -13.83 -19.21 -6.60
CA THR A 17 -13.87 -20.64 -6.23
C THR A 17 -13.58 -20.85 -4.75
N THR A 18 -12.58 -20.18 -4.18
CA THR A 18 -12.24 -20.30 -2.76
C THR A 18 -13.16 -19.47 -1.85
N GLY A 19 -13.72 -18.36 -2.35
CA GLY A 19 -14.65 -17.50 -1.60
C GLY A 19 -16.06 -18.14 -1.51
N ILE A 20 -16.63 -18.52 -2.63
CA ILE A 20 -17.98 -19.11 -2.70
C ILE A 20 -17.93 -20.60 -2.33
N GLY A 21 -16.99 -21.34 -2.93
CA GLY A 21 -16.84 -22.79 -2.73
C GLY A 21 -16.14 -23.17 -1.42
N GLY A 22 -15.57 -22.20 -0.69
CA GLY A 22 -14.75 -22.46 0.49
C GLY A 22 -15.46 -23.21 1.61
N LYS A 23 -16.80 -23.11 1.70
CA LYS A 23 -17.61 -23.85 2.69
C LYS A 23 -17.52 -25.37 2.50
N TRP A 24 -17.30 -25.81 1.27
CA TRP A 24 -17.24 -27.24 0.90
C TRP A 24 -15.81 -27.76 0.69
N MET A 25 -14.80 -26.89 0.83
CA MET A 25 -13.40 -27.22 0.59
C MET A 25 -12.65 -27.45 1.90
N SER A 26 -11.71 -28.41 1.89
CA SER A 26 -10.74 -28.54 2.96
C SER A 26 -9.74 -27.39 2.93
N HIS A 27 -9.06 -27.10 4.06
CA HIS A 27 -7.98 -26.09 4.13
C HIS A 27 -6.88 -26.38 3.09
N ARG A 28 -6.50 -27.67 2.94
CA ARG A 28 -5.49 -28.08 1.95
C ARG A 28 -5.93 -27.80 0.53
N THR A 29 -7.17 -28.14 0.17
CA THR A 29 -7.70 -27.93 -1.17
C THR A 29 -7.73 -26.45 -1.54
N ALA A 30 -8.26 -25.59 -0.68
CA ALA A 30 -8.33 -24.15 -0.92
C ALA A 30 -6.93 -23.51 -1.08
N GLY A 31 -6.00 -23.87 -0.18
CA GLY A 31 -4.62 -23.40 -0.26
C GLY A 31 -3.91 -23.90 -1.53
N THR A 32 -4.10 -25.17 -1.93
CA THR A 32 -3.51 -25.73 -3.14
C THR A 32 -4.04 -25.02 -4.39
N ILE A 33 -5.36 -24.81 -4.50
CA ILE A 33 -5.96 -24.07 -5.63
C ILE A 33 -5.36 -22.66 -5.71
N GLY A 34 -5.38 -21.89 -4.62
CA GLY A 34 -4.83 -20.54 -4.60
C GLY A 34 -3.36 -20.50 -5.02
N THR A 35 -2.55 -21.41 -4.49
CA THR A 35 -1.10 -21.44 -4.78
C THR A 35 -0.81 -21.90 -6.21
N LEU A 36 -1.50 -22.92 -6.73
CA LEU A 36 -1.31 -23.38 -8.11
C LEU A 36 -1.75 -22.33 -9.13
N VAL A 37 -2.85 -21.64 -8.87
CA VAL A 37 -3.29 -20.52 -9.71
C VAL A 37 -2.24 -19.41 -9.73
N LEU A 38 -1.71 -19.03 -8.59
CA LEU A 38 -0.66 -18.00 -8.52
C LEU A 38 0.66 -18.48 -9.15
N ALA A 39 0.98 -19.76 -9.08
CA ALA A 39 2.12 -20.33 -9.81
C ALA A 39 1.92 -20.20 -11.33
N ALA A 40 0.73 -20.52 -11.85
CA ALA A 40 0.41 -20.33 -13.25
C ALA A 40 0.48 -18.85 -13.67
N VAL A 41 -0.06 -17.94 -12.87
CA VAL A 41 0.04 -16.47 -13.09
C VAL A 41 1.49 -16.01 -13.14
N THR A 42 2.32 -16.51 -12.21
CA THR A 42 3.74 -16.18 -12.17
C THR A 42 4.46 -16.65 -13.43
N VAL A 43 4.22 -17.89 -13.85
CA VAL A 43 4.78 -18.44 -15.10
C VAL A 43 4.36 -17.59 -16.31
N LEU A 44 3.07 -17.24 -16.42
CA LEU A 44 2.59 -16.38 -17.51
C LEU A 44 3.22 -14.99 -17.47
N SER A 45 3.40 -14.41 -16.29
CA SER A 45 4.06 -13.11 -16.11
C SER A 45 5.53 -13.16 -16.56
N TYR A 46 6.26 -14.23 -16.22
CA TYR A 46 7.64 -14.40 -16.67
C TYR A 46 7.74 -14.66 -18.18
N ILE A 47 6.84 -15.46 -18.75
CA ILE A 47 6.76 -15.65 -20.21
C ILE A 47 6.51 -14.31 -20.91
N THR A 48 5.57 -13.49 -20.37
CA THR A 48 5.28 -12.16 -20.91
C THR A 48 6.53 -11.27 -20.85
N ALA A 49 7.25 -11.28 -19.74
CA ALA A 49 8.46 -10.48 -19.57
C ALA A 49 9.58 -10.93 -20.53
N ILE A 50 9.81 -12.23 -20.66
CA ILE A 50 10.83 -12.75 -21.59
C ILE A 50 10.45 -12.38 -23.04
N GLN A 51 9.21 -12.57 -23.46
CA GLN A 51 8.78 -12.21 -24.80
C GLN A 51 8.86 -10.71 -25.06
N TYR A 52 8.49 -9.88 -24.07
CA TYR A 52 8.49 -8.43 -24.20
C TYR A 52 9.90 -7.86 -24.31
N PHE A 53 10.79 -8.21 -23.38
CA PHE A 53 12.15 -7.68 -23.34
C PHE A 53 13.10 -8.33 -24.35
N SER A 54 12.72 -9.48 -24.96
CA SER A 54 13.45 -10.08 -26.07
C SER A 54 13.01 -9.57 -27.45
N ALA A 55 11.91 -8.79 -27.50
CA ALA A 55 11.45 -8.18 -28.73
C ALA A 55 12.45 -7.11 -29.21
N PRO A 56 12.63 -6.92 -30.54
CA PRO A 56 13.46 -5.86 -31.07
C PRO A 56 12.92 -4.50 -30.64
N ARG A 57 13.83 -3.59 -30.31
CA ARG A 57 13.49 -2.20 -30.03
C ARG A 57 13.03 -1.49 -31.28
N LEU A 58 12.25 -0.44 -31.12
CA LEU A 58 11.84 0.47 -32.19
C LEU A 58 13.07 1.22 -32.75
N ALA A 59 12.90 1.91 -33.87
CA ALA A 59 13.97 2.67 -34.54
C ALA A 59 14.56 3.78 -33.66
N ASP A 60 13.80 4.28 -32.70
CA ASP A 60 14.21 5.26 -31.68
C ASP A 60 14.94 4.65 -30.48
N GLY A 61 15.17 3.33 -30.47
CA GLY A 61 15.82 2.62 -29.37
C GLY A 61 14.90 2.26 -28.20
N THR A 62 13.61 2.58 -28.24
CA THR A 62 12.64 2.30 -27.17
C THR A 62 11.96 0.93 -27.32
N PHE A 63 11.31 0.43 -26.27
CA PHE A 63 10.44 -0.72 -26.36
C PHE A 63 9.04 -0.30 -26.81
N ALA A 64 8.41 -1.11 -27.66
CA ALA A 64 7.05 -0.85 -28.13
C ALA A 64 6.03 -0.96 -26.98
N THR A 65 5.11 -0.02 -26.90
CA THR A 65 3.92 -0.15 -26.05
C THR A 65 2.92 -1.06 -26.72
N LEU A 66 2.52 -2.14 -26.04
CA LEU A 66 1.59 -3.14 -26.56
C LEU A 66 0.27 -3.08 -25.79
N ILE A 67 -0.85 -3.10 -26.52
CA ILE A 67 -2.20 -3.18 -25.94
C ILE A 67 -2.92 -4.39 -26.54
N PRO A 68 -2.68 -5.61 -25.97
CA PRO A 68 -3.28 -6.84 -26.48
C PRO A 68 -4.81 -6.85 -26.42
N TYR A 69 -5.39 -6.18 -25.44
CA TYR A 69 -6.82 -6.03 -25.24
C TYR A 69 -7.15 -4.57 -24.95
N ASN A 70 -8.20 -4.07 -25.63
CA ASN A 70 -8.77 -2.75 -25.38
C ASN A 70 -10.27 -2.82 -25.69
N PHE A 71 -11.10 -2.74 -24.67
CA PHE A 71 -12.54 -2.82 -24.76
C PHE A 71 -13.14 -1.48 -24.36
N GLU A 72 -13.93 -0.87 -25.23
CA GLU A 72 -14.68 0.32 -24.90
C GLU A 72 -15.84 -0.05 -23.96
N TRP A 73 -15.79 0.49 -22.74
CA TRP A 73 -16.76 0.14 -21.72
C TRP A 73 -17.82 1.21 -21.51
N LEU A 74 -17.41 2.47 -21.32
CA LEU A 74 -18.33 3.55 -20.97
C LEU A 74 -17.99 4.82 -21.76
N PRO A 75 -18.87 5.31 -22.66
CA PRO A 75 -18.72 6.64 -23.25
C PRO A 75 -19.01 7.71 -22.19
N PHE A 76 -18.07 8.63 -21.97
CA PHE A 76 -18.20 9.72 -21.02
C PHE A 76 -18.68 11.01 -21.72
N THR A 77 -18.10 11.30 -22.86
CA THR A 77 -18.53 12.36 -23.80
C THR A 77 -18.52 11.80 -25.22
N GLU A 78 -18.90 12.61 -26.23
CA GLU A 78 -18.80 12.21 -27.64
C GLU A 78 -17.37 11.89 -28.10
N THR A 79 -16.35 12.45 -27.41
CA THR A 79 -14.94 12.30 -27.75
C THR A 79 -14.13 11.53 -26.74
N LEU A 80 -14.65 11.30 -25.52
CA LEU A 80 -13.94 10.70 -24.41
C LEU A 80 -14.65 9.42 -23.96
N THR A 81 -13.98 8.28 -24.15
CA THR A 81 -14.48 6.96 -23.77
C THR A 81 -13.58 6.32 -22.71
N PHE A 82 -14.15 5.57 -21.78
CA PHE A 82 -13.43 4.72 -20.85
C PHE A 82 -13.22 3.34 -21.44
N ASN A 83 -11.96 2.99 -21.59
CA ASN A 83 -11.56 1.69 -22.08
C ASN A 83 -11.08 0.81 -20.93
N LEU A 84 -11.39 -0.49 -21.01
CA LEU A 84 -10.80 -1.52 -20.17
C LEU A 84 -9.86 -2.36 -21.02
N GLY A 85 -8.59 -2.41 -20.64
CA GLY A 85 -7.59 -3.08 -21.46
C GLY A 85 -6.40 -3.57 -20.65
N ILE A 86 -5.40 -4.06 -21.36
CA ILE A 86 -4.12 -4.50 -20.85
C ILE A 86 -3.04 -3.75 -21.58
N LEU A 87 -2.29 -2.92 -20.85
CA LEU A 87 -1.15 -2.18 -21.37
C LEU A 87 0.13 -2.87 -20.91
N LEU A 88 0.99 -3.19 -21.86
CA LEU A 88 2.31 -3.76 -21.64
C LEU A 88 3.38 -2.77 -22.10
N ASP A 89 4.13 -2.27 -21.16
CA ASP A 89 5.30 -1.44 -21.33
C ASP A 89 6.36 -1.82 -20.28
N PRO A 90 7.57 -1.24 -20.30
CA PRO A 90 8.64 -1.68 -19.40
C PRO A 90 8.26 -1.70 -17.93
N ILE A 91 7.57 -0.68 -17.40
CA ILE A 91 7.22 -0.61 -15.98
C ILE A 91 6.06 -1.53 -15.61
N SER A 92 5.06 -1.73 -16.50
CA SER A 92 3.98 -2.67 -16.24
C SER A 92 4.47 -4.11 -16.24
N VAL A 93 5.32 -4.47 -17.20
CA VAL A 93 5.91 -5.82 -17.29
C VAL A 93 6.82 -6.11 -16.09
N MET A 94 7.65 -5.15 -15.66
CA MET A 94 8.41 -5.28 -14.42
C MET A 94 7.51 -5.51 -13.21
N MET A 95 6.41 -4.76 -13.10
CA MET A 95 5.48 -4.92 -11.98
C MET A 95 4.74 -6.25 -12.02
N LEU A 96 4.45 -6.82 -13.20
CA LEU A 96 3.91 -8.18 -13.31
C LEU A 96 4.86 -9.21 -12.66
N ILE A 97 6.17 -9.11 -12.92
CA ILE A 97 7.18 -9.98 -12.28
C ILE A 97 7.17 -9.80 -10.76
N VAL A 98 7.23 -8.54 -10.29
CA VAL A 98 7.33 -8.20 -8.86
C VAL A 98 6.11 -8.71 -8.10
N ILE A 99 4.90 -8.37 -8.56
CA ILE A 99 3.66 -8.71 -7.87
C ILE A 99 3.44 -10.22 -7.87
N SER A 100 3.59 -10.88 -9.01
CA SER A 100 3.34 -12.34 -9.12
C SER A 100 4.33 -13.15 -8.29
N THR A 101 5.62 -12.79 -8.31
CA THR A 101 6.67 -13.48 -7.52
C THR A 101 6.41 -13.36 -6.03
N VAL A 102 6.22 -12.14 -5.53
CA VAL A 102 5.99 -11.92 -4.08
C VAL A 102 4.67 -12.56 -3.64
N SER A 103 3.58 -12.43 -4.45
CA SER A 103 2.31 -13.08 -4.13
C SER A 103 2.42 -14.60 -4.07
N LEU A 104 3.15 -15.22 -5.01
CA LEU A 104 3.40 -16.67 -4.98
C LEU A 104 4.14 -17.09 -3.72
N MET A 105 5.21 -16.37 -3.34
CA MET A 105 5.97 -16.67 -2.13
C MET A 105 5.09 -16.54 -0.88
N VAL A 106 4.23 -15.52 -0.82
CA VAL A 106 3.27 -15.32 0.26
C VAL A 106 2.23 -16.46 0.31
N HIS A 107 1.71 -16.90 -0.84
CA HIS A 107 0.77 -18.04 -0.88
C HIS A 107 1.41 -19.33 -0.36
N ILE A 108 2.63 -19.66 -0.79
CA ILE A 108 3.37 -20.83 -0.30
C ILE A 108 3.63 -20.71 1.22
N TYR A 109 4.12 -19.57 1.68
CA TYR A 109 4.40 -19.29 3.09
C TYR A 109 3.16 -19.46 3.97
N SER A 110 2.02 -19.00 3.48
CA SER A 110 0.74 -19.00 4.20
C SER A 110 0.22 -20.42 4.51
N PHE A 111 0.64 -21.44 3.79
CA PHE A 111 0.32 -22.83 4.13
C PHE A 111 0.81 -23.24 5.52
N GLY A 112 2.02 -22.80 5.88
CA GLY A 112 2.59 -23.05 7.20
C GLY A 112 2.03 -22.10 8.25
N TYR A 113 2.07 -20.80 7.95
CA TYR A 113 1.74 -19.75 8.91
C TYR A 113 0.27 -19.74 9.33
N MET A 114 -0.67 -19.96 8.41
CA MET A 114 -2.12 -19.95 8.66
C MET A 114 -2.69 -21.33 9.01
N LYS A 115 -1.84 -22.33 9.22
CA LYS A 115 -2.27 -23.70 9.55
C LYS A 115 -3.07 -23.72 10.85
N GLY A 116 -4.32 -24.19 10.77
CA GLY A 116 -5.21 -24.26 11.93
C GLY A 116 -6.04 -23.00 12.22
N GLU A 117 -5.79 -21.90 11.49
CA GLU A 117 -6.56 -20.67 11.66
C GLU A 117 -7.98 -20.79 11.08
N ARG A 118 -8.94 -20.23 11.81
CA ARG A 118 -10.35 -20.16 11.34
C ARG A 118 -10.47 -19.23 10.15
N GLY A 119 -11.14 -19.68 9.08
CA GLY A 119 -11.34 -18.88 7.86
C GLY A 119 -10.17 -18.95 6.87
N PHE A 120 -9.38 -20.02 6.91
CA PHE A 120 -8.27 -20.27 5.99
C PHE A 120 -8.67 -20.13 4.51
N GLN A 121 -9.84 -20.66 4.10
CA GLN A 121 -10.36 -20.54 2.74
C GLN A 121 -10.64 -19.08 2.37
N ARG A 122 -11.29 -18.33 3.28
CA ARG A 122 -11.57 -16.90 3.12
C ARG A 122 -10.26 -16.09 3.00
N TYR A 123 -9.22 -16.48 3.74
CA TYR A 123 -7.90 -15.86 3.64
C TYR A 123 -7.32 -16.00 2.23
N TYR A 124 -7.34 -17.20 1.64
CA TYR A 124 -6.85 -17.42 0.27
C TYR A 124 -7.71 -16.72 -0.78
N ALA A 125 -9.02 -16.63 -0.57
CA ALA A 125 -9.89 -15.84 -1.42
C ALA A 125 -9.48 -14.35 -1.43
N PHE A 126 -9.27 -13.76 -0.25
CA PHE A 126 -8.87 -12.35 -0.15
C PHE A 126 -7.47 -12.09 -0.71
N LEU A 127 -6.52 -13.03 -0.55
CA LEU A 127 -5.19 -12.93 -1.17
C LEU A 127 -5.29 -12.92 -2.70
N SER A 128 -6.11 -13.81 -3.27
CA SER A 128 -6.31 -13.90 -4.72
C SER A 128 -6.97 -12.63 -5.27
N LEU A 129 -8.00 -12.09 -4.59
CA LEU A 129 -8.64 -10.83 -4.95
C LEU A 129 -7.65 -9.67 -4.91
N PHE A 130 -6.84 -9.59 -3.87
CA PHE A 130 -5.85 -8.52 -3.70
C PHE A 130 -4.79 -8.58 -4.80
N THR A 131 -4.29 -9.78 -5.12
CA THR A 131 -3.31 -9.95 -6.20
C THR A 131 -3.90 -9.58 -7.57
N MET A 132 -5.13 -10.02 -7.87
CA MET A 132 -5.83 -9.63 -9.09
C MET A 132 -5.99 -8.11 -9.18
N SER A 133 -6.38 -7.46 -8.10
CA SER A 133 -6.57 -6.01 -8.07
C SER A 133 -5.27 -5.26 -8.35
N MET A 134 -4.14 -5.71 -7.80
CA MET A 134 -2.84 -5.10 -8.08
C MET A 134 -2.34 -5.35 -9.50
N LEU A 135 -2.52 -6.56 -10.02
CA LEU A 135 -2.16 -6.87 -11.40
C LEU A 135 -2.99 -6.03 -12.38
N GLY A 136 -4.31 -5.87 -12.14
CA GLY A 136 -5.16 -5.01 -12.95
C GLY A 136 -4.80 -3.53 -12.89
N LEU A 137 -4.33 -3.06 -11.73
CA LEU A 137 -3.86 -1.69 -11.55
C LEU A 137 -2.65 -1.39 -12.44
N VAL A 138 -1.66 -2.28 -12.44
CA VAL A 138 -0.39 -2.03 -13.15
C VAL A 138 -0.48 -2.20 -14.67
N VAL A 139 -1.45 -2.95 -15.17
CA VAL A 139 -1.68 -3.11 -16.61
C VAL A 139 -2.80 -2.20 -17.15
N ALA A 140 -3.28 -1.25 -16.38
CA ALA A 140 -4.33 -0.33 -16.80
C ALA A 140 -3.90 0.49 -18.03
N THR A 141 -4.81 0.64 -18.99
CA THR A 141 -4.58 1.40 -20.23
C THR A 141 -4.81 2.90 -20.07
N ASN A 142 -5.50 3.31 -18.99
CA ASN A 142 -5.81 4.69 -18.69
C ASN A 142 -5.94 4.91 -17.18
N ILE A 143 -5.91 6.18 -16.77
CA ILE A 143 -5.92 6.54 -15.34
C ILE A 143 -7.24 6.19 -14.64
N PHE A 144 -8.36 6.17 -15.37
CA PHE A 144 -9.65 5.81 -14.80
C PHE A 144 -9.76 4.31 -14.53
N GLN A 145 -9.27 3.45 -15.46
CA GLN A 145 -9.14 2.02 -15.21
C GLN A 145 -8.20 1.75 -14.03
N MET A 146 -7.07 2.48 -13.94
CA MET A 146 -6.17 2.41 -12.79
C MET A 146 -6.92 2.72 -11.50
N TYR A 147 -7.77 3.74 -11.48
CA TYR A 147 -8.59 4.11 -10.33
C TYR A 147 -9.56 3.01 -9.91
N LEU A 148 -10.21 2.32 -10.85
CA LEU A 148 -11.10 1.19 -10.52
C LEU A 148 -10.35 0.07 -9.76
N PHE A 149 -9.19 -0.33 -10.26
CA PHE A 149 -8.38 -1.34 -9.59
C PHE A 149 -7.74 -0.80 -8.30
N TRP A 150 -7.46 0.50 -8.24
CA TRP A 150 -7.02 1.19 -7.03
C TRP A 150 -8.02 1.06 -5.89
N GLU A 151 -9.29 1.22 -6.20
CA GLU A 151 -10.39 1.04 -5.28
C GLU A 151 -10.53 -0.43 -4.82
N LEU A 152 -10.37 -1.38 -5.74
CA LEU A 152 -10.37 -2.81 -5.42
C LEU A 152 -9.19 -3.21 -4.51
N VAL A 153 -8.00 -2.64 -4.71
CA VAL A 153 -6.85 -2.80 -3.80
C VAL A 153 -7.21 -2.28 -2.41
N GLY A 154 -7.90 -1.14 -2.32
CA GLY A 154 -8.38 -0.58 -1.06
C GLY A 154 -9.33 -1.52 -0.31
N VAL A 155 -10.35 -2.05 -1.01
CA VAL A 155 -11.33 -2.99 -0.43
C VAL A 155 -10.66 -4.30 -0.01
N SER A 156 -9.85 -4.89 -0.87
CA SER A 156 -9.19 -6.17 -0.57
C SER A 156 -8.19 -6.05 0.58
N SER A 157 -7.48 -4.92 0.69
CA SER A 157 -6.61 -4.64 1.85
C SER A 157 -7.40 -4.48 3.14
N TYR A 158 -8.55 -3.80 3.11
CA TYR A 158 -9.47 -3.71 4.26
C TYR A 158 -9.89 -5.08 4.77
N LEU A 159 -10.26 -6.00 3.86
CA LEU A 159 -10.64 -7.37 4.21
C LEU A 159 -9.47 -8.17 4.80
N LEU A 160 -8.26 -7.97 4.30
CA LEU A 160 -7.06 -8.65 4.76
C LEU A 160 -6.55 -8.11 6.10
N ILE A 161 -6.52 -6.79 6.32
CA ILE A 161 -6.16 -6.17 7.60
C ILE A 161 -7.17 -6.58 8.69
N GLY A 162 -8.47 -6.54 8.35
CA GLY A 162 -9.57 -6.94 9.21
C GLY A 162 -9.83 -8.44 9.25
N PHE A 163 -8.89 -9.29 8.81
CA PHE A 163 -9.09 -10.75 8.77
C PHE A 163 -9.53 -11.31 10.12
N TYR A 164 -8.93 -10.86 11.21
CA TYR A 164 -9.31 -11.18 12.58
C TYR A 164 -10.45 -10.29 13.08
N TYR A 165 -11.58 -10.30 12.37
CA TYR A 165 -12.75 -9.43 12.60
C TYR A 165 -13.43 -9.58 13.97
N THR A 166 -13.00 -10.52 14.80
CA THR A 166 -13.43 -10.67 16.20
C THR A 166 -12.54 -9.89 17.18
N ARG A 167 -11.37 -9.41 16.72
CA ARG A 167 -10.44 -8.63 17.54
C ARG A 167 -10.72 -7.14 17.37
N PRO A 168 -11.06 -6.39 18.45
CA PRO A 168 -11.36 -4.95 18.34
C PRO A 168 -10.24 -4.14 17.70
N ALA A 169 -8.98 -4.48 17.99
CA ALA A 169 -7.81 -3.83 17.41
C ALA A 169 -7.76 -3.98 15.87
N ALA A 170 -8.01 -5.19 15.35
CA ALA A 170 -8.02 -5.44 13.91
C ALA A 170 -9.19 -4.73 13.21
N ILE A 171 -10.36 -4.66 13.85
CA ILE A 171 -11.52 -3.89 13.35
C ILE A 171 -11.17 -2.41 13.28
N ALA A 172 -10.58 -1.83 14.33
CA ALA A 172 -10.19 -0.43 14.37
C ALA A 172 -9.12 -0.12 13.31
N ALA A 173 -8.11 -0.99 13.17
CA ALA A 173 -7.03 -0.85 12.20
C ALA A 173 -7.54 -0.89 10.76
N SER A 174 -8.39 -1.85 10.41
CA SER A 174 -8.96 -1.97 9.06
C SER A 174 -9.85 -0.77 8.70
N LYS A 175 -10.70 -0.32 9.63
CA LYS A 175 -11.51 0.89 9.44
C LYS A 175 -10.65 2.13 9.24
N LYS A 176 -9.61 2.31 10.07
CA LYS A 176 -8.68 3.44 9.96
C LYS A 176 -7.99 3.44 8.60
N ALA A 177 -7.44 2.29 8.18
CA ALA A 177 -6.79 2.14 6.89
C ALA A 177 -7.74 2.48 5.74
N PHE A 178 -8.97 1.96 5.77
CA PHE A 178 -9.97 2.21 4.74
C PHE A 178 -10.37 3.69 4.68
N ILE A 179 -10.70 4.32 5.82
CA ILE A 179 -11.17 5.71 5.86
C ILE A 179 -10.07 6.67 5.39
N VAL A 180 -8.83 6.51 5.88
CA VAL A 180 -7.73 7.40 5.50
C VAL A 180 -7.41 7.30 4.01
N THR A 181 -7.35 6.08 3.47
CA THR A 181 -7.09 5.90 2.04
C THR A 181 -8.26 6.37 1.17
N ARG A 182 -9.52 6.18 1.60
CA ARG A 182 -10.71 6.68 0.87
C ARG A 182 -10.78 8.20 0.83
N PHE A 183 -10.42 8.86 1.92
CA PHE A 183 -10.33 10.32 1.92
C PHE A 183 -9.29 10.83 0.90
N ALA A 184 -8.15 10.16 0.81
CA ALA A 184 -7.15 10.45 -0.20
C ALA A 184 -7.64 10.13 -1.64
N ASP A 185 -8.36 9.01 -1.81
CA ASP A 185 -8.90 8.57 -3.09
C ASP A 185 -9.96 9.55 -3.65
N LEU A 186 -10.64 10.31 -2.79
CA LEU A 186 -11.51 11.41 -3.23
C LEU A 186 -10.71 12.51 -3.95
N GLY A 187 -9.54 12.88 -3.41
CA GLY A 187 -8.62 13.81 -4.09
C GLY A 187 -8.16 13.25 -5.44
N PHE A 188 -7.83 11.95 -5.48
CA PHE A 188 -7.46 11.27 -6.71
C PHE A 188 -8.57 11.34 -7.78
N LEU A 189 -9.81 11.03 -7.41
CA LEU A 189 -10.95 11.09 -8.33
C LEU A 189 -11.19 12.50 -8.87
N ILE A 190 -11.14 13.52 -8.00
CA ILE A 190 -11.27 14.92 -8.42
C ILE A 190 -10.14 15.28 -9.41
N GLY A 191 -8.91 14.87 -9.12
CA GLY A 191 -7.77 15.06 -10.01
C GLY A 191 -7.98 14.41 -11.39
N ILE A 192 -8.48 13.17 -11.44
CA ILE A 192 -8.81 12.47 -12.69
C ILE A 192 -9.88 13.22 -13.49
N LEU A 193 -10.94 13.67 -12.83
CA LEU A 193 -12.02 14.41 -13.51
C LEU A 193 -11.55 15.75 -14.06
N LEU A 194 -10.72 16.48 -13.31
CA LEU A 194 -10.10 17.72 -13.79
C LEU A 194 -9.16 17.46 -14.98
N TYR A 195 -8.36 16.41 -14.90
CA TYR A 195 -7.47 16.00 -15.98
C TYR A 195 -8.24 15.62 -17.23
N GLY A 196 -9.29 14.80 -17.10
CA GLY A 196 -10.14 14.42 -18.21
C GLY A 196 -10.85 15.61 -18.85
N TYR A 197 -11.33 16.56 -18.04
CA TYR A 197 -12.02 17.74 -18.54
C TYR A 197 -11.06 18.73 -19.24
N TYR A 198 -9.98 19.13 -18.58
CA TYR A 198 -9.06 20.15 -19.11
C TYR A 198 -8.01 19.59 -20.07
N GLY A 199 -7.60 18.34 -19.91
CA GLY A 199 -6.65 17.63 -20.77
C GLY A 199 -7.30 16.91 -21.95
N GLY A 200 -8.62 16.69 -21.91
CA GLY A 200 -9.37 16.00 -22.98
C GLY A 200 -9.03 14.50 -23.13
N THR A 201 -8.36 13.92 -22.15
CA THR A 201 -7.90 12.53 -22.19
C THR A 201 -7.81 11.90 -20.81
N PHE A 202 -7.80 10.57 -20.75
CA PHE A 202 -7.42 9.79 -19.58
C PHE A 202 -6.11 9.00 -19.78
N GLY A 203 -5.39 9.29 -20.89
CA GLY A 203 -4.11 8.67 -21.23
C GLY A 203 -2.97 9.06 -20.28
N PHE A 204 -1.81 8.43 -20.46
CA PHE A 204 -0.65 8.61 -19.58
C PHE A 204 0.46 9.46 -20.19
N THR A 205 0.33 9.87 -21.46
CA THR A 205 1.38 10.54 -22.22
C THR A 205 0.96 11.93 -22.70
N PRO A 206 1.90 12.89 -22.79
CA PRO A 206 1.60 14.27 -23.20
C PRO A 206 0.98 14.39 -24.60
N ASP A 207 1.35 13.52 -25.53
CA ASP A 207 0.85 13.49 -26.92
C ASP A 207 -0.66 13.23 -27.00
N THR A 208 -1.26 12.65 -25.96
CA THR A 208 -2.71 12.43 -25.89
C THR A 208 -3.48 13.65 -25.37
N VAL A 209 -2.79 14.66 -24.84
CA VAL A 209 -3.42 15.83 -24.21
C VAL A 209 -3.86 16.84 -25.25
N SER A 210 -5.17 17.10 -25.32
CA SER A 210 -5.78 18.18 -26.10
C SER A 210 -6.28 19.28 -25.15
N MET A 211 -5.40 20.23 -24.85
CA MET A 211 -5.61 21.21 -23.77
C MET A 211 -6.75 22.16 -24.08
N LEU A 212 -7.75 22.22 -23.20
CA LEU A 212 -8.80 23.23 -23.23
C LEU A 212 -8.32 24.56 -22.63
N SER A 213 -9.07 25.62 -22.89
CA SER A 213 -8.83 26.95 -22.31
C SER A 213 -8.76 26.88 -20.79
N GLY A 214 -7.67 27.36 -20.20
CA GLY A 214 -7.37 27.27 -18.77
C GLY A 214 -6.67 25.97 -18.33
N GLY A 215 -6.43 25.03 -19.23
CA GLY A 215 -5.78 23.75 -18.91
C GLY A 215 -4.38 23.89 -18.34
N ALA A 216 -3.60 24.88 -18.82
CA ALA A 216 -2.23 25.12 -18.34
C ALA A 216 -2.14 25.38 -16.82
N SER A 217 -3.14 26.02 -16.23
CA SER A 217 -3.19 26.25 -14.77
C SER A 217 -3.86 25.11 -14.00
N MET A 218 -4.74 24.35 -14.63
CA MET A 218 -5.51 23.29 -13.97
C MET A 218 -4.83 21.92 -13.99
N LEU A 219 -3.97 21.63 -14.96
CA LEU A 219 -3.25 20.36 -15.02
C LEU A 219 -2.30 20.15 -13.83
N PRO A 220 -1.51 21.15 -13.37
CA PRO A 220 -0.72 21.00 -12.15
C PRO A 220 -1.56 20.70 -10.92
N LEU A 221 -2.72 21.34 -10.77
CA LEU A 221 -3.66 21.06 -9.69
C LEU A 221 -4.21 19.63 -9.80
N ALA A 222 -4.62 19.20 -10.99
CA ALA A 222 -5.14 17.86 -11.22
C ALA A 222 -4.11 16.77 -10.87
N LEU A 223 -2.86 16.94 -11.34
CA LEU A 223 -1.75 16.03 -11.05
C LEU A 223 -1.40 16.01 -9.54
N GLY A 224 -1.40 17.18 -8.88
CA GLY A 224 -1.22 17.30 -7.45
C GLY A 224 -2.32 16.58 -6.65
N LEU A 225 -3.58 16.71 -7.05
CA LEU A 225 -4.71 16.00 -6.44
C LEU A 225 -4.64 14.49 -6.69
N MET A 226 -4.19 14.05 -7.86
CA MET A 226 -3.92 12.63 -8.11
C MET A 226 -2.85 12.09 -7.15
N PHE A 227 -1.80 12.87 -6.90
CA PHE A 227 -0.77 12.49 -5.95
C PHE A 227 -1.31 12.39 -4.51
N VAL A 228 -2.34 13.15 -4.11
CA VAL A 228 -2.98 12.98 -2.79
C VAL A 228 -3.48 11.54 -2.62
N GLY A 229 -4.11 10.94 -3.64
CA GLY A 229 -4.47 9.52 -3.64
C GLY A 229 -3.24 8.62 -3.53
N GLY A 230 -2.19 8.93 -4.30
CA GLY A 230 -0.89 8.24 -4.21
C GLY A 230 -0.28 8.31 -2.81
N ALA A 231 -0.30 9.49 -2.19
CA ALA A 231 0.17 9.72 -0.82
C ALA A 231 -0.62 8.90 0.21
N GLY A 232 -1.93 8.75 0.03
CA GLY A 232 -2.78 7.92 0.89
C GLY A 232 -2.40 6.46 0.88
N LYS A 233 -2.30 5.83 -0.30
CA LYS A 233 -1.90 4.42 -0.43
C LYS A 233 -0.45 4.17 -0.04
N SER A 234 0.46 5.08 -0.40
CA SER A 234 1.89 4.99 -0.08
C SER A 234 2.24 5.45 1.34
N ALA A 235 1.24 5.80 2.14
CA ALA A 235 1.42 6.24 3.52
C ALA A 235 2.43 7.40 3.65
N MET A 236 2.35 8.39 2.76
CA MET A 236 3.14 9.61 2.85
C MET A 236 2.57 10.53 3.93
N PHE A 237 3.44 11.31 4.56
CA PHE A 237 3.00 12.31 5.53
C PHE A 237 2.06 13.34 4.87
N PRO A 238 0.94 13.73 5.51
CA PRO A 238 0.45 13.32 6.83
C PRO A 238 -0.43 12.06 6.84
N LEU A 239 -0.71 11.42 5.71
CA LEU A 239 -1.67 10.32 5.55
C LEU A 239 -1.10 8.92 5.94
N HIS A 240 0.03 8.88 6.64
CA HIS A 240 0.77 7.65 7.00
C HIS A 240 0.19 6.88 8.18
N ILE A 241 -0.71 7.48 8.96
CA ILE A 241 -1.17 7.00 10.27
C ILE A 241 -1.81 5.61 10.28
N TRP A 242 -2.29 5.13 9.14
CA TRP A 242 -2.95 3.84 9.02
C TRP A 242 -1.97 2.65 8.92
N LEU A 243 -0.77 2.89 8.35
CA LEU A 243 0.16 1.82 8.00
C LEU A 243 0.70 1.05 9.22
N PRO A 244 1.16 1.72 10.31
CA PRO A 244 1.62 1.01 11.50
C PRO A 244 0.52 0.20 12.21
N ASP A 245 -0.73 0.64 12.11
CA ASP A 245 -1.87 -0.06 12.72
C ASP A 245 -2.35 -1.23 11.84
N ALA A 246 -2.11 -1.18 10.52
CA ALA A 246 -2.37 -2.30 9.61
C ALA A 246 -1.59 -3.59 9.97
N MET A 247 -0.62 -3.50 10.89
CA MET A 247 0.12 -4.64 11.45
C MET A 247 -0.74 -5.61 12.27
N GLU A 248 -1.99 -5.27 12.59
CA GLU A 248 -2.96 -6.16 13.26
C GLU A 248 -3.42 -7.33 12.36
N GLY A 249 -3.25 -7.21 11.04
CA GLY A 249 -3.49 -8.30 10.10
C GLY A 249 -2.45 -9.42 10.19
N PRO A 250 -2.71 -10.59 9.57
CA PRO A 250 -1.74 -11.70 9.49
C PRO A 250 -0.41 -11.26 8.87
N THR A 251 0.72 -11.75 9.38
CA THR A 251 2.04 -11.28 8.93
C THR A 251 2.32 -11.53 7.43
N PRO A 252 1.88 -12.63 6.79
CA PRO A 252 2.04 -12.77 5.33
C PRO A 252 1.28 -11.70 4.52
N VAL A 253 0.14 -11.21 5.05
CA VAL A 253 -0.57 -10.06 4.46
C VAL A 253 0.28 -8.80 4.57
N SER A 254 0.92 -8.58 5.73
CA SER A 254 1.84 -7.45 5.90
C SER A 254 2.99 -7.54 4.90
N ALA A 255 3.56 -8.72 4.65
CA ALA A 255 4.58 -8.91 3.63
C ALA A 255 4.08 -8.52 2.23
N LEU A 256 2.87 -8.92 1.86
CA LEU A 256 2.32 -8.61 0.55
C LEU A 256 2.01 -7.11 0.39
N ILE A 257 1.29 -6.50 1.34
CA ILE A 257 0.89 -5.08 1.31
C ILE A 257 2.11 -4.15 1.29
N HIS A 258 3.15 -4.45 2.09
CA HIS A 258 4.26 -3.52 2.34
C HIS A 258 5.48 -3.72 1.46
N ALA A 259 5.59 -4.85 0.73
CA ALA A 259 6.73 -5.10 -0.13
C ALA A 259 6.49 -4.69 -1.58
N ALA A 260 5.46 -5.24 -2.22
CA ALA A 260 5.34 -5.27 -3.67
C ALA A 260 4.04 -4.67 -4.22
N THR A 261 3.10 -4.26 -3.35
CA THR A 261 1.73 -4.01 -3.81
C THR A 261 1.18 -2.67 -3.34
N MET A 262 0.27 -2.61 -2.38
CA MET A 262 -0.52 -1.42 -2.05
C MET A 262 0.33 -0.16 -1.81
N VAL A 263 1.40 -0.26 -1.03
CA VAL A 263 2.20 0.92 -0.67
C VAL A 263 3.08 1.43 -1.80
N VAL A 264 3.40 0.60 -2.79
CA VAL A 264 4.14 1.02 -3.98
C VAL A 264 3.21 1.56 -5.09
N ALA A 265 1.89 1.43 -4.94
CA ALA A 265 0.93 1.92 -5.91
C ALA A 265 1.04 3.44 -6.15
N GLY A 266 1.30 4.24 -5.11
CA GLY A 266 1.51 5.68 -5.28
C GLY A 266 2.83 6.02 -5.97
N VAL A 267 3.90 5.26 -5.73
CA VAL A 267 5.16 5.38 -6.49
C VAL A 267 4.90 5.05 -7.95
N TYR A 268 4.19 3.95 -8.20
CA TYR A 268 3.83 3.53 -9.55
C TYR A 268 2.93 4.56 -10.26
N LEU A 269 1.98 5.18 -9.55
CA LEU A 269 1.15 6.26 -10.09
C LEU A 269 2.00 7.44 -10.55
N VAL A 270 2.94 7.92 -9.72
CA VAL A 270 3.83 9.02 -10.09
C VAL A 270 4.72 8.62 -11.27
N ALA A 271 5.26 7.40 -11.27
CA ALA A 271 6.06 6.89 -12.37
C ALA A 271 5.25 6.74 -13.67
N ARG A 272 4.00 6.31 -13.58
CA ARG A 272 3.10 6.17 -14.74
C ARG A 272 2.70 7.51 -15.34
N MET A 273 2.46 8.51 -14.49
CA MET A 273 2.12 9.88 -14.90
C MET A 273 3.36 10.78 -15.07
N PHE A 274 4.57 10.20 -14.94
CA PHE A 274 5.84 10.95 -14.95
C PHE A 274 6.03 11.87 -16.16
N PRO A 275 5.74 11.44 -17.41
CA PRO A 275 5.86 12.33 -18.57
C PRO A 275 4.98 13.59 -18.45
N LEU A 276 3.78 13.45 -17.88
CA LEU A 276 2.86 14.57 -17.66
C LEU A 276 3.34 15.48 -16.53
N PHE A 277 3.94 14.94 -15.47
CA PHE A 277 4.53 15.76 -14.41
C PHE A 277 5.70 16.61 -14.93
N ILE A 278 6.60 16.02 -15.72
CA ILE A 278 7.74 16.74 -16.29
C ILE A 278 7.28 17.86 -17.23
N GLU A 279 6.28 17.58 -18.07
CA GLU A 279 5.80 18.55 -19.09
C GLU A 279 4.94 19.67 -18.49
N TYR A 280 3.98 19.31 -17.61
CA TYR A 280 2.95 20.25 -17.17
C TYR A 280 3.04 20.68 -15.71
N ALA A 281 3.75 19.95 -14.85
CA ALA A 281 3.74 20.18 -13.41
C ALA A 281 5.09 19.89 -12.73
N PRO A 282 6.24 20.39 -13.22
CA PRO A 282 7.55 20.13 -12.65
C PRO A 282 7.66 20.60 -11.19
N ASP A 283 7.10 21.75 -10.84
CA ASP A 283 7.10 22.26 -9.47
C ASP A 283 6.34 21.35 -8.50
N VAL A 284 5.22 20.76 -8.96
CA VAL A 284 4.46 19.79 -8.18
C VAL A 284 5.28 18.51 -7.98
N LEU A 285 5.99 18.05 -9.01
CA LEU A 285 6.88 16.89 -8.90
C LEU A 285 7.99 17.12 -7.88
N HIS A 286 8.61 18.31 -7.86
CA HIS A 286 9.63 18.68 -6.87
C HIS A 286 9.04 18.77 -5.45
N LEU A 287 7.83 19.33 -5.30
CA LEU A 287 7.12 19.33 -4.01
C LEU A 287 6.87 17.89 -3.51
N ILE A 288 6.46 16.99 -4.41
CA ILE A 288 6.29 15.55 -4.12
C ILE A 288 7.60 14.96 -3.61
N GLY A 289 8.74 15.31 -4.20
CA GLY A 289 10.06 14.89 -3.74
C GLY A 289 10.36 15.34 -2.29
N TRP A 290 10.09 16.59 -1.96
CA TRP A 290 10.27 17.10 -0.59
C TRP A 290 9.32 16.45 0.42
N VAL A 291 8.07 16.17 0.05
CA VAL A 291 7.13 15.39 0.88
C VAL A 291 7.69 13.99 1.13
N GLY A 292 8.27 13.36 0.10
CA GLY A 292 8.96 12.07 0.23
C GLY A 292 10.12 12.12 1.21
N ALA A 293 11.00 13.12 1.12
CA ALA A 293 12.16 13.30 1.99
C ALA A 293 11.75 13.50 3.46
N PHE A 294 10.78 14.38 3.70
CA PHE A 294 10.23 14.59 5.05
C PHE A 294 9.62 13.31 5.62
N THR A 295 8.84 12.59 4.82
CA THR A 295 8.22 11.32 5.20
C THR A 295 9.27 10.27 5.55
N ALA A 296 10.32 10.17 4.74
CA ALA A 296 11.42 9.22 4.96
C ALA A 296 12.16 9.52 6.27
N PHE A 297 12.45 10.79 6.55
CA PHE A 297 13.11 11.22 7.79
C PHE A 297 12.24 10.96 9.02
N TYR A 298 10.97 11.36 8.97
CA TYR A 298 10.00 11.10 10.03
C TYR A 298 9.91 9.62 10.37
N ALA A 299 9.69 8.79 9.35
CA ALA A 299 9.54 7.35 9.54
C ALA A 299 10.82 6.68 10.07
N ALA A 300 12.00 7.08 9.58
CA ALA A 300 13.27 6.59 10.09
C ALA A 300 13.48 6.95 11.57
N SER A 301 13.11 8.18 11.97
CA SER A 301 13.19 8.65 13.35
C SER A 301 12.32 7.80 14.30
N VAL A 302 11.10 7.50 13.89
CA VAL A 302 10.19 6.63 14.66
C VAL A 302 10.69 5.18 14.70
N ALA A 303 11.19 4.63 13.57
CA ALA A 303 11.74 3.27 13.50
C ALA A 303 12.90 3.05 14.47
N CYS A 304 13.72 4.07 14.75
CA CYS A 304 14.83 3.99 15.69
C CYS A 304 14.41 3.65 17.13
N VAL A 305 13.17 3.91 17.52
CA VAL A 305 12.73 3.79 18.93
C VAL A 305 11.59 2.79 19.16
N GLN A 306 10.92 2.31 18.10
CA GLN A 306 9.83 1.32 18.24
C GLN A 306 10.31 -0.01 18.80
N SER A 307 9.45 -0.69 19.59
CA SER A 307 9.74 -1.97 20.24
C SER A 307 9.09 -3.18 19.55
N ASP A 308 8.03 -2.98 18.77
CA ASP A 308 7.32 -4.02 18.01
C ASP A 308 8.03 -4.26 16.67
N ILE A 309 8.41 -5.53 16.38
CA ILE A 309 9.10 -5.94 15.14
C ILE A 309 8.33 -5.52 13.89
N LYS A 310 7.01 -5.74 13.85
CA LYS A 310 6.18 -5.40 12.69
C LYS A 310 6.08 -3.89 12.51
N ARG A 311 5.98 -3.12 13.60
CA ARG A 311 5.95 -1.65 13.54
C ARG A 311 7.28 -1.05 13.09
N VAL A 312 8.42 -1.58 13.53
CA VAL A 312 9.74 -1.16 13.00
C VAL A 312 9.80 -1.38 11.50
N LEU A 313 9.36 -2.55 11.01
CA LEU A 313 9.33 -2.85 9.58
C LEU A 313 8.33 -1.98 8.81
N ALA A 314 7.19 -1.61 9.41
CA ALA A 314 6.21 -0.70 8.82
C ALA A 314 6.80 0.71 8.62
N PHE A 315 7.41 1.31 9.65
CA PHE A 315 8.08 2.61 9.53
C PHE A 315 9.28 2.54 8.58
N SER A 316 10.01 1.43 8.58
CA SER A 316 11.04 1.18 7.59
C SER A 316 10.46 1.15 6.16
N THR A 317 9.25 0.63 5.95
CA THR A 317 8.57 0.68 4.64
C THR A 317 8.24 2.12 4.24
N ILE A 318 7.61 2.89 5.13
CA ILE A 318 7.29 4.30 4.86
C ILE A 318 8.56 5.07 4.48
N SER A 319 9.68 4.83 5.19
CA SER A 319 10.96 5.45 4.87
C SER A 319 11.48 5.08 3.48
N GLN A 320 11.43 3.79 3.08
CA GLN A 320 11.92 3.35 1.77
C GLN A 320 11.00 3.81 0.61
N ILE A 321 9.70 3.87 0.82
CA ILE A 321 8.78 4.48 -0.16
C ILE A 321 9.10 5.97 -0.32
N GLY A 322 9.43 6.66 0.77
CA GLY A 322 9.94 8.04 0.71
C GLY A 322 11.17 8.18 -0.18
N PHE A 323 12.14 7.24 -0.11
CA PHE A 323 13.29 7.22 -1.03
C PHE A 323 12.86 7.14 -2.50
N MET A 324 11.88 6.27 -2.83
CA MET A 324 11.40 6.11 -4.21
C MET A 324 10.69 7.38 -4.70
N ILE A 325 9.88 7.99 -3.86
CA ILE A 325 9.18 9.25 -4.18
C ILE A 325 10.18 10.39 -4.36
N VAL A 326 11.22 10.48 -3.51
CA VAL A 326 12.31 11.44 -3.70
C VAL A 326 13.00 11.23 -5.03
N ALA A 327 13.34 9.99 -5.37
CA ALA A 327 14.00 9.67 -6.64
C ALA A 327 13.22 10.18 -7.86
N LEU A 328 11.90 9.98 -7.89
CA LEU A 328 11.03 10.55 -8.93
C LEU A 328 10.96 12.08 -8.85
N GLY A 329 10.86 12.63 -7.63
CA GLY A 329 10.66 14.05 -7.39
C GLY A 329 11.87 14.94 -7.65
N VAL A 330 13.09 14.39 -7.70
CA VAL A 330 14.31 15.14 -8.02
C VAL A 330 14.61 15.21 -9.53
N CYS A 331 13.80 14.55 -10.36
CA CYS A 331 13.98 14.59 -11.79
C CYS A 331 13.61 15.96 -12.38
N THR A 332 14.42 16.44 -13.30
CA THR A 332 14.20 17.69 -14.05
C THR A 332 13.93 17.43 -15.54
N SER A 333 14.18 16.22 -16.02
CA SER A 333 13.90 15.78 -17.38
C SER A 333 13.58 14.28 -17.45
N SER A 334 13.23 13.79 -18.62
CA SER A 334 13.06 12.35 -18.88
C SER A 334 14.36 11.65 -19.31
N ASP A 335 15.41 12.40 -19.64
CA ASP A 335 16.70 11.85 -20.04
C ASP A 335 17.55 11.48 -18.82
N PRO A 336 17.93 10.20 -18.63
CA PRO A 336 18.76 9.77 -17.50
C PRO A 336 20.13 10.47 -17.42
N HIS A 337 20.69 10.93 -18.56
CA HIS A 337 21.96 11.66 -18.60
C HIS A 337 21.83 13.13 -18.20
N HIS A 338 20.62 13.69 -18.32
CA HIS A 338 20.34 15.11 -18.12
C HIS A 338 19.22 15.34 -17.10
N GLY A 339 19.33 14.75 -15.91
CA GLY A 339 18.43 14.99 -14.79
C GLY A 339 17.24 14.02 -14.66
N GLY A 340 17.16 12.95 -15.47
CA GLY A 340 16.14 11.90 -15.40
C GLY A 340 16.55 10.62 -14.69
N LEU A 341 17.78 10.57 -14.12
CA LEU A 341 18.33 9.37 -13.46
C LEU A 341 17.41 8.84 -12.35
N GLY A 342 16.77 9.73 -11.61
CA GLY A 342 15.92 9.37 -10.48
C GLY A 342 14.73 8.47 -10.83
N TYR A 343 14.20 8.55 -12.05
CA TYR A 343 13.13 7.66 -12.51
C TYR A 343 13.59 6.20 -12.52
N MET A 344 14.69 5.93 -13.21
CA MET A 344 15.29 4.59 -13.27
C MET A 344 15.67 4.10 -11.88
N ALA A 345 16.34 4.95 -11.08
CA ALA A 345 16.78 4.63 -9.73
C ALA A 345 15.61 4.29 -8.79
N GLY A 346 14.52 5.07 -8.86
CA GLY A 346 13.30 4.84 -8.09
C GLY A 346 12.62 3.53 -8.42
N MET A 347 12.49 3.20 -9.72
CA MET A 347 11.89 1.95 -10.17
C MET A 347 12.80 0.74 -9.88
N PHE A 348 14.11 0.91 -9.98
CA PHE A 348 15.07 -0.12 -9.57
C PHE A 348 15.01 -0.39 -8.08
N HIS A 349 14.90 0.67 -7.26
CA HIS A 349 14.75 0.49 -5.82
C HIS A 349 13.40 -0.14 -5.46
N LEU A 350 12.33 0.14 -6.18
CA LEU A 350 11.04 -0.54 -6.03
C LEU A 350 11.17 -2.05 -6.25
N PHE A 351 11.86 -2.45 -7.34
CA PHE A 351 12.10 -3.85 -7.66
C PHE A 351 12.89 -4.58 -6.55
N THR A 352 14.04 -4.01 -6.14
CA THR A 352 14.88 -4.62 -5.10
C THR A 352 14.21 -4.60 -3.74
N HIS A 353 13.51 -3.50 -3.41
CA HIS A 353 12.73 -3.34 -2.17
C HIS A 353 11.67 -4.42 -2.01
N ALA A 354 10.93 -4.73 -3.08
CA ALA A 354 9.92 -5.76 -3.04
C ALA A 354 10.47 -7.10 -2.55
N MET A 355 11.66 -7.48 -2.98
CA MET A 355 12.30 -8.74 -2.62
C MET A 355 12.79 -8.76 -1.17
N PHE A 356 13.65 -7.82 -0.78
CA PHE A 356 14.19 -7.84 0.59
C PHE A 356 13.13 -7.46 1.64
N LYS A 357 12.10 -6.69 1.28
CA LYS A 357 11.05 -6.31 2.23
C LYS A 357 10.07 -7.44 2.50
N ALA A 358 9.68 -8.19 1.45
CA ALA A 358 8.92 -9.42 1.62
C ALA A 358 9.68 -10.40 2.51
N LEU A 359 10.98 -10.56 2.29
CA LEU A 359 11.86 -11.39 3.09
C LEU A 359 11.89 -10.97 4.57
N LEU A 360 11.99 -9.67 4.86
CA LEU A 360 11.97 -9.16 6.24
C LEU A 360 10.65 -9.43 6.95
N PHE A 361 9.52 -9.19 6.28
CA PHE A 361 8.21 -9.44 6.89
C PHE A 361 7.91 -10.94 7.06
N LEU A 362 8.24 -11.79 6.08
CA LEU A 362 8.09 -13.24 6.23
C LEU A 362 9.05 -13.79 7.30
N GLY A 363 10.29 -13.28 7.36
CA GLY A 363 11.22 -13.60 8.45
C GLY A 363 10.69 -13.18 9.82
N ALA A 364 10.11 -11.98 9.93
CA ALA A 364 9.44 -11.53 11.15
C ALA A 364 8.25 -12.45 11.51
N GLY A 365 7.49 -12.92 10.51
CA GLY A 365 6.42 -13.88 10.71
C GLY A 365 6.93 -15.20 11.31
N SER A 366 8.04 -15.72 10.81
CA SER A 366 8.68 -16.93 11.35
C SER A 366 9.11 -16.74 12.81
N ILE A 367 9.70 -15.57 13.12
CA ILE A 367 10.13 -15.22 14.49
C ILE A 367 8.91 -15.12 15.43
N ILE A 368 7.87 -14.40 15.03
CA ILE A 368 6.63 -14.23 15.82
C ILE A 368 5.96 -15.59 16.05
N HIS A 369 5.95 -16.46 15.04
CA HIS A 369 5.37 -17.81 15.16
C HIS A 369 6.13 -18.67 16.17
N ALA A 370 7.45 -18.52 16.27
CA ALA A 370 8.28 -19.26 17.22
C ALA A 370 8.24 -18.68 18.64
N VAL A 371 8.06 -17.36 18.81
CA VAL A 371 8.13 -16.66 20.12
C VAL A 371 6.73 -16.32 20.67
N HIS A 372 5.69 -16.33 19.83
CA HIS A 372 4.31 -15.91 20.14
C HIS A 372 4.18 -14.47 20.66
N SER A 373 5.11 -13.59 20.28
CA SER A 373 5.10 -12.17 20.64
C SER A 373 5.65 -11.30 19.51
N ASN A 374 5.08 -10.09 19.35
CA ASN A 374 5.60 -9.07 18.43
C ASN A 374 6.71 -8.21 19.10
N GLU A 375 6.78 -8.19 20.43
CA GLU A 375 7.69 -7.34 21.19
C GLU A 375 9.13 -7.86 21.16
N MET A 376 10.07 -6.99 20.78
CA MET A 376 11.50 -7.31 20.74
C MET A 376 12.04 -7.70 22.12
N SER A 377 11.44 -7.20 23.21
CA SER A 377 11.81 -7.55 24.59
C SER A 377 11.56 -9.02 24.94
N ALA A 378 10.65 -9.69 24.21
CA ALA A 378 10.39 -11.12 24.35
C ALA A 378 11.31 -11.99 23.48
N MET A 379 12.13 -11.39 22.63
CA MET A 379 13.04 -12.02 21.71
C MET A 379 14.47 -11.94 22.24
N GLY A 380 15.39 -12.68 21.63
CA GLY A 380 16.82 -12.63 21.92
C GLY A 380 17.48 -14.00 21.77
N GLY A 381 18.72 -14.03 21.31
CA GLY A 381 19.52 -15.26 21.16
C GLY A 381 18.98 -16.26 20.13
N LEU A 382 18.01 -15.88 19.29
CA LEU A 382 17.28 -16.78 18.37
C LEU A 382 18.16 -17.38 17.26
N ARG A 383 19.36 -16.85 17.01
CA ARG A 383 20.27 -17.35 15.96
C ARG A 383 20.58 -18.84 16.05
N LYS A 384 20.60 -19.41 17.25
CA LYS A 384 20.89 -20.83 17.48
C LYS A 384 19.69 -21.74 17.20
N TYR A 385 18.48 -21.22 17.36
CA TYR A 385 17.24 -21.98 17.24
C TYR A 385 16.63 -21.87 15.84
N MET A 386 16.91 -20.77 15.12
CA MET A 386 16.35 -20.47 13.81
C MET A 386 17.45 -20.05 12.80
N PRO A 387 18.37 -20.98 12.44
CA PRO A 387 19.54 -20.64 11.62
C PRO A 387 19.17 -20.16 10.21
N ILE A 388 18.15 -20.76 9.57
CA ILE A 388 17.72 -20.37 8.22
C ILE A 388 17.08 -18.98 8.26
N THR A 389 16.14 -18.77 9.18
CA THR A 389 15.49 -17.46 9.38
C THR A 389 16.53 -16.40 9.72
N HIS A 390 17.51 -16.72 10.57
CA HIS A 390 18.60 -15.80 10.95
C HIS A 390 19.43 -15.33 9.74
N ILE A 391 19.92 -16.26 8.92
CA ILE A 391 20.80 -15.93 7.77
C ILE A 391 20.00 -15.13 6.71
N THR A 392 18.79 -15.58 6.39
CA THR A 392 17.95 -14.91 5.39
C THR A 392 17.53 -13.51 5.85
N PHE A 393 17.23 -13.32 7.14
CA PHE A 393 16.94 -12.01 7.72
C PHE A 393 18.16 -11.08 7.70
N LEU A 394 19.36 -11.61 7.98
CA LEU A 394 20.62 -10.85 7.91
C LEU A 394 20.88 -10.36 6.49
N ILE A 395 20.71 -11.22 5.47
CA ILE A 395 20.84 -10.83 4.05
C ILE A 395 19.92 -9.65 3.74
N ALA A 396 18.67 -9.70 4.17
CA ALA A 396 17.73 -8.60 3.96
C ALA A 396 18.12 -7.32 4.73
N CYS A 397 18.65 -7.45 5.95
CA CYS A 397 19.16 -6.30 6.71
C CYS A 397 20.37 -5.64 6.03
N LEU A 398 21.29 -6.42 5.47
CA LEU A 398 22.44 -5.91 4.72
C LEU A 398 21.98 -5.23 3.42
N ALA A 399 21.02 -5.83 2.71
CA ALA A 399 20.47 -5.26 1.49
C ALA A 399 19.80 -3.89 1.74
N ILE A 400 18.88 -3.81 2.71
CA ILE A 400 18.19 -2.55 3.02
C ILE A 400 19.13 -1.48 3.62
N ALA A 401 20.21 -1.88 4.30
CA ALA A 401 21.24 -0.97 4.78
C ALA A 401 22.11 -0.40 3.65
N GLY A 402 22.07 -0.99 2.44
CA GLY A 402 22.87 -0.54 1.30
C GLY A 402 24.32 -1.02 1.38
N ILE A 403 24.54 -2.25 1.83
CA ILE A 403 25.88 -2.86 1.90
C ILE A 403 26.15 -3.69 0.64
N PRO A 404 27.28 -3.48 -0.07
CA PRO A 404 27.67 -4.34 -1.18
C PRO A 404 27.92 -5.78 -0.70
N PRO A 405 27.67 -6.82 -1.50
CA PRO A 405 27.18 -6.82 -2.89
C PRO A 405 25.65 -6.96 -3.02
N PHE A 406 24.88 -6.70 -1.97
CA PHE A 406 23.43 -6.91 -1.97
C PHE A 406 22.69 -5.89 -2.82
N SER A 407 21.51 -6.27 -3.33
CA SER A 407 20.75 -5.53 -4.33
C SER A 407 20.37 -4.10 -3.91
N GLY A 408 20.09 -3.89 -2.62
CA GLY A 408 19.74 -2.58 -2.09
C GLY A 408 20.86 -1.55 -2.14
N PHE A 409 22.12 -1.97 -2.21
CA PHE A 409 23.24 -1.06 -2.43
C PHE A 409 23.14 -0.37 -3.80
N PHE A 410 23.06 -1.16 -4.86
CA PHE A 410 23.04 -0.64 -6.24
C PHE A 410 21.88 0.33 -6.47
N SER A 411 20.67 -0.04 -6.06
CA SER A 411 19.51 0.80 -6.28
C SER A 411 19.48 2.06 -5.40
N LYS A 412 20.00 2.00 -4.18
CA LYS A 412 20.04 3.15 -3.27
C LYS A 412 21.13 4.14 -3.65
N ASP A 413 22.26 3.65 -4.13
CA ASP A 413 23.37 4.47 -4.60
C ASP A 413 22.94 5.36 -5.77
N GLU A 414 22.23 4.80 -6.74
CA GLU A 414 21.65 5.56 -7.87
C GLU A 414 20.64 6.63 -7.41
N ILE A 415 19.84 6.35 -6.37
CA ILE A 415 18.93 7.37 -5.79
C ILE A 415 19.75 8.50 -5.17
N LEU A 416 20.80 8.18 -4.42
CA LEU A 416 21.66 9.20 -3.81
C LEU A 416 22.37 10.04 -4.86
N ALA A 417 22.88 9.39 -5.93
CA ALA A 417 23.48 10.09 -7.07
C ALA A 417 22.51 11.09 -7.71
N ALA A 418 21.27 10.66 -7.99
CA ALA A 418 20.23 11.54 -8.51
C ALA A 418 19.92 12.71 -7.55
N CYS A 419 19.87 12.45 -6.24
CA CYS A 419 19.66 13.48 -5.24
C CYS A 419 20.78 14.52 -5.21
N PHE A 420 22.06 14.09 -5.31
CA PHE A 420 23.21 15.01 -5.37
C PHE A 420 23.25 15.79 -6.69
N GLN A 421 22.85 15.20 -7.80
CA GLN A 421 22.71 15.91 -9.08
C GLN A 421 21.67 17.03 -8.99
N TYR A 422 20.53 16.79 -8.33
CA TYR A 422 19.48 17.80 -8.14
C TYR A 422 19.91 18.89 -7.16
N SER A 423 20.37 18.52 -5.96
CA SER A 423 20.80 19.45 -4.92
C SER A 423 21.67 18.77 -3.88
N PRO A 424 22.82 19.39 -3.49
CA PRO A 424 23.64 18.90 -2.36
C PRO A 424 22.85 18.74 -1.07
N VAL A 425 21.88 19.62 -0.81
CA VAL A 425 21.02 19.55 0.40
C VAL A 425 20.19 18.27 0.39
N MET A 426 19.52 17.97 -0.73
CA MET A 426 18.73 16.74 -0.88
C MET A 426 19.63 15.50 -0.76
N GLY A 427 20.81 15.50 -1.39
CA GLY A 427 21.77 14.41 -1.31
C GLY A 427 22.19 14.11 0.14
N TRP A 428 22.55 15.12 0.92
CA TRP A 428 22.92 14.93 2.32
C TRP A 428 21.76 14.53 3.22
N VAL A 429 20.58 15.10 3.03
CA VAL A 429 19.36 14.70 3.77
C VAL A 429 19.10 13.21 3.56
N MET A 430 19.11 12.75 2.30
CA MET A 430 18.86 11.35 1.98
C MET A 430 19.97 10.42 2.47
N THR A 431 21.23 10.88 2.47
CA THR A 431 22.36 10.12 3.02
C THR A 431 22.23 9.94 4.55
N ILE A 432 21.79 10.96 5.28
CA ILE A 432 21.51 10.85 6.73
C ILE A 432 20.39 9.85 6.98
N ILE A 433 19.32 9.88 6.18
CA ILE A 433 18.21 8.92 6.32
C ILE A 433 18.68 7.49 6.00
N ALA A 434 19.60 7.31 5.04
CA ALA A 434 20.21 6.01 4.75
C ALA A 434 21.02 5.51 5.96
N ALA A 435 21.78 6.38 6.63
CA ALA A 435 22.48 6.08 7.89
C ALA A 435 21.52 5.61 9.00
N MET A 436 20.42 6.34 9.18
CA MET A 436 19.38 5.95 10.14
C MET A 436 18.77 4.59 9.77
N THR A 437 18.61 4.29 8.47
CA THR A 437 18.11 2.99 8.00
C THR A 437 19.02 1.86 8.42
N ALA A 438 20.32 1.98 8.19
CA ALA A 438 21.31 0.99 8.63
C ALA A 438 21.29 0.81 10.16
N PHE A 439 21.19 1.91 10.91
CA PHE A 439 21.13 1.89 12.38
C PHE A 439 19.93 1.15 12.92
N TYR A 440 18.67 1.51 12.52
CA TYR A 440 17.50 0.88 13.10
C TYR A 440 17.31 -0.59 12.65
N MET A 441 17.77 -0.94 11.45
CA MET A 441 17.71 -2.33 10.98
C MET A 441 18.67 -3.24 11.77
N PHE A 442 19.88 -2.76 12.07
CA PHE A 442 20.81 -3.54 12.89
C PHE A 442 20.45 -3.50 14.38
N ARG A 443 19.84 -2.42 14.88
CA ARG A 443 19.17 -2.43 16.21
C ARG A 443 18.13 -3.55 16.28
N LEU A 444 17.26 -3.67 15.28
CA LEU A 444 16.25 -4.73 15.18
C LEU A 444 16.90 -6.11 15.14
N TYR A 445 17.90 -6.30 14.27
CA TYR A 445 18.61 -7.55 14.08
C TYR A 445 19.30 -8.02 15.37
N TYR A 446 20.04 -7.16 16.06
CA TYR A 446 20.70 -7.50 17.32
C TYR A 446 19.69 -7.80 18.43
N GLY A 447 18.61 -7.05 18.53
CA GLY A 447 17.57 -7.28 19.52
C GLY A 447 16.90 -8.66 19.39
N ILE A 448 16.78 -9.17 18.16
CA ILE A 448 16.13 -10.47 17.90
C ILE A 448 17.12 -11.64 18.04
N PHE A 449 18.29 -11.54 17.41
CA PHE A 449 19.16 -12.70 17.24
C PHE A 449 20.34 -12.78 18.22
N TRP A 450 20.72 -11.66 18.87
CA TRP A 450 21.90 -11.61 19.73
C TRP A 450 21.59 -11.18 21.16
N ALA A 451 21.02 -10.00 21.36
CA ALA A 451 20.74 -9.44 22.67
C ALA A 451 19.46 -10.02 23.26
N GLY A 452 19.46 -10.31 24.53
CA GLY A 452 18.24 -10.71 25.24
C GLY A 452 18.36 -11.99 26.06
N VAL A 453 17.39 -12.20 26.91
CA VAL A 453 17.23 -13.39 27.75
C VAL A 453 16.76 -14.53 26.86
N THR A 454 17.39 -15.68 26.95
CA THR A 454 16.96 -16.90 26.28
C THR A 454 15.45 -17.13 26.52
N PRO A 455 14.64 -17.31 25.45
CA PRO A 455 13.24 -17.68 25.61
C PRO A 455 13.17 -18.95 26.47
N GLY A 456 12.47 -18.91 27.60
CA GLY A 456 12.44 -19.94 28.60
C GLY A 456 12.79 -19.45 30.01
N GLN A 457 13.67 -18.48 30.18
CA GLN A 457 14.02 -17.94 31.50
C GLN A 457 12.99 -16.93 32.04
N LYS A 458 12.25 -16.23 31.17
CA LYS A 458 11.17 -15.30 31.60
C LYS A 458 9.84 -16.02 31.87
N SER A 459 9.60 -17.18 31.26
CA SER A 459 8.38 -17.96 31.51
C SER A 459 8.39 -18.60 32.90
N ALA A 460 9.57 -18.93 33.44
CA ALA A 460 9.73 -19.49 34.78
C ALA A 460 9.38 -18.48 35.90
N SER A 461 9.44 -17.16 35.66
CA SER A 461 9.09 -16.13 36.65
C SER A 461 7.59 -15.87 36.77
N ASN A 462 6.76 -16.30 35.81
CA ASN A 462 5.31 -16.08 35.78
C ASN A 462 4.47 -17.35 35.93
N GLY A 463 5.06 -18.48 36.41
CA GLY A 463 4.31 -19.68 36.77
C GLY A 463 3.65 -20.46 35.62
N ALA A 464 3.96 -20.16 34.35
CA ALA A 464 3.48 -20.94 33.20
C ALA A 464 4.39 -22.15 32.96
N SER A 465 3.86 -23.35 33.11
CA SER A 465 4.55 -24.65 33.07
C SER A 465 4.99 -25.12 31.66
N ASP A 466 4.73 -24.38 30.58
CA ASP A 466 5.12 -24.76 29.23
C ASP A 466 6.15 -23.78 28.65
N ALA A 467 7.42 -24.00 28.96
CA ALA A 467 8.54 -23.31 28.29
C ALA A 467 8.68 -23.86 26.87
N HIS A 468 7.94 -23.24 25.90
CA HIS A 468 8.07 -23.57 24.49
C HIS A 468 9.47 -23.16 24.00
N THR A 469 10.33 -24.11 23.66
CA THR A 469 11.63 -23.82 23.06
C THR A 469 11.41 -23.38 21.63
N PRO A 470 11.92 -22.19 21.21
CA PRO A 470 11.82 -21.76 19.84
C PRO A 470 12.44 -22.79 18.89
N HIS A 471 11.82 -23.00 17.75
CA HIS A 471 12.31 -23.92 16.72
C HIS A 471 12.21 -23.27 15.33
N GLU A 472 12.95 -23.78 14.36
CA GLU A 472 12.89 -23.31 12.99
C GLU A 472 11.51 -23.58 12.36
N SER A 473 11.11 -22.70 11.47
CA SER A 473 9.83 -22.79 10.77
C SER A 473 9.80 -23.97 9.79
N PRO A 474 8.61 -24.53 9.45
CA PRO A 474 8.48 -25.63 8.51
C PRO A 474 8.93 -25.24 7.09
N LEU A 475 9.20 -26.24 6.23
CA LEU A 475 9.69 -26.02 4.86
C LEU A 475 8.81 -25.09 4.01
N THR A 476 7.49 -25.12 4.19
CA THR A 476 6.57 -24.22 3.49
C THR A 476 6.82 -22.74 3.82
N MET A 477 7.44 -22.44 4.96
CA MET A 477 7.81 -21.09 5.36
C MET A 477 9.27 -20.78 5.02
N THR A 478 10.20 -21.73 5.20
CA THR A 478 11.63 -21.50 4.97
C THR A 478 12.01 -21.45 3.48
N VAL A 479 11.34 -22.21 2.61
CA VAL A 479 11.61 -22.17 1.15
C VAL A 479 11.38 -20.77 0.55
N PRO A 480 10.24 -20.07 0.82
CA PRO A 480 10.09 -18.68 0.40
C PRO A 480 11.18 -17.74 0.93
N LEU A 481 11.63 -17.93 2.18
CA LEU A 481 12.73 -17.11 2.74
C LEU A 481 14.03 -17.31 1.97
N ILE A 482 14.41 -18.57 1.69
CA ILE A 482 15.62 -18.90 0.95
C ILE A 482 15.54 -18.33 -0.48
N PHE A 483 14.41 -18.51 -1.16
CA PHE A 483 14.20 -18.00 -2.51
C PHE A 483 14.37 -16.47 -2.56
N LEU A 484 13.65 -15.74 -1.69
CA LEU A 484 13.73 -14.28 -1.65
C LEU A 484 15.12 -13.79 -1.25
N ALA A 485 15.84 -14.52 -0.37
CA ALA A 485 17.22 -14.21 -0.02
C ALA A 485 18.15 -14.36 -1.22
N ALA A 486 18.02 -15.45 -2.00
CA ALA A 486 18.79 -15.66 -3.22
C ALA A 486 18.54 -14.54 -4.25
N VAL A 487 17.26 -14.20 -4.49
CA VAL A 487 16.91 -13.07 -5.38
C VAL A 487 17.50 -11.76 -4.86
N THR A 488 17.42 -11.50 -3.55
CA THR A 488 18.00 -10.29 -2.93
C THR A 488 19.52 -10.19 -3.15
N CYS A 489 20.24 -11.30 -3.21
CA CYS A 489 21.67 -11.30 -3.52
C CYS A 489 21.96 -10.99 -4.99
N VAL A 490 21.09 -11.43 -5.91
CA VAL A 490 21.38 -11.38 -7.36
C VAL A 490 20.73 -10.17 -8.05
N ALA A 491 19.60 -9.69 -7.56
CA ALA A 491 18.79 -8.66 -8.21
C ALA A 491 19.54 -7.33 -8.47
N GLY A 492 20.58 -7.03 -7.69
CA GLY A 492 21.41 -5.84 -7.87
C GLY A 492 22.30 -5.85 -9.12
N PHE A 493 22.57 -7.03 -9.67
CA PHE A 493 23.40 -7.19 -10.87
C PHE A 493 22.62 -7.15 -12.18
N ILE A 494 21.29 -7.03 -12.10
CA ILE A 494 20.47 -6.86 -13.30
C ILE A 494 20.79 -5.49 -13.91
N PRO A 495 21.09 -5.40 -15.22
CA PRO A 495 21.35 -4.12 -15.89
C PRO A 495 20.03 -3.36 -16.09
N PHE A 496 19.46 -2.85 -14.99
CA PHE A 496 18.09 -2.35 -14.90
C PHE A 496 17.85 -1.17 -15.85
N GLY A 497 18.82 -0.28 -15.99
CA GLY A 497 18.73 0.87 -16.89
C GLY A 497 18.63 0.50 -18.38
N HIS A 498 19.04 -0.71 -18.76
CA HIS A 498 18.80 -1.18 -20.13
C HIS A 498 17.33 -1.51 -20.41
N PHE A 499 16.55 -1.77 -19.38
CA PHE A 499 15.15 -2.16 -19.52
C PHE A 499 14.19 -1.02 -19.20
N ILE A 500 14.55 -0.15 -18.25
CA ILE A 500 13.66 0.87 -17.70
C ILE A 500 14.37 2.22 -17.59
N SER A 501 13.85 3.20 -18.34
CA SER A 501 14.21 4.62 -18.28
C SER A 501 12.98 5.45 -18.61
N ALA A 502 12.95 6.73 -18.24
CA ALA A 502 11.79 7.57 -18.47
C ALA A 502 11.58 7.93 -19.95
N ASN A 503 12.68 8.09 -20.70
CA ASN A 503 12.66 8.32 -22.16
C ASN A 503 12.61 7.02 -22.98
N GLY A 504 12.64 5.83 -22.34
CA GLY A 504 12.62 4.53 -23.00
C GLY A 504 13.98 4.07 -23.56
N GLU A 505 15.00 4.92 -23.59
CA GLU A 505 16.33 4.59 -24.10
C GLU A 505 17.11 3.73 -23.11
N SER A 506 18.09 2.98 -23.63
CA SER A 506 18.97 2.13 -22.82
C SER A 506 20.00 2.98 -22.07
N TYR A 507 20.01 2.86 -20.76
CA TYR A 507 20.95 3.53 -19.88
C TYR A 507 21.89 2.52 -19.20
N THR A 508 23.20 2.77 -19.27
CA THR A 508 24.19 1.99 -18.52
C THR A 508 24.43 2.63 -17.17
N ILE A 509 24.23 1.85 -16.10
CA ILE A 509 24.42 2.31 -14.73
C ILE A 509 25.92 2.57 -14.49
N HIS A 510 26.26 3.78 -14.10
CA HIS A 510 27.62 4.19 -13.74
C HIS A 510 27.65 4.60 -12.26
N LEU A 511 28.19 3.73 -11.41
CA LEU A 511 28.35 4.03 -9.99
C LEU A 511 29.29 5.23 -9.80
N GLU A 512 28.79 6.31 -9.23
CA GLU A 512 29.62 7.44 -8.81
C GLU A 512 30.44 7.06 -7.59
N THR A 513 31.75 6.84 -7.79
CA THR A 513 32.67 6.34 -6.74
C THR A 513 32.62 7.18 -5.46
N SER A 514 32.47 8.50 -5.57
CA SER A 514 32.39 9.40 -4.42
C SER A 514 31.14 9.18 -3.59
N VAL A 515 30.00 9.01 -4.22
CA VAL A 515 28.69 8.74 -3.58
C VAL A 515 28.71 7.34 -2.98
N ALA A 516 29.13 6.33 -3.75
CA ALA A 516 29.19 4.93 -3.33
C ALA A 516 30.09 4.73 -2.10
N VAL A 517 31.30 5.29 -2.10
CA VAL A 517 32.21 5.18 -0.95
C VAL A 517 31.64 5.89 0.26
N THR A 518 31.08 7.09 0.09
CA THR A 518 30.49 7.86 1.18
C THR A 518 29.30 7.14 1.81
N SER A 519 28.38 6.60 0.98
CA SER A 519 27.19 5.87 1.44
C SER A 519 27.57 4.60 2.20
N VAL A 520 28.55 3.82 1.71
CA VAL A 520 29.03 2.60 2.37
C VAL A 520 29.73 2.92 3.70
N VAL A 521 30.62 3.93 3.73
CA VAL A 521 31.30 4.32 4.97
C VAL A 521 30.32 4.75 6.05
N ILE A 522 29.31 5.55 5.69
CA ILE A 522 28.27 6.00 6.61
C ILE A 522 27.39 4.84 7.07
N ALA A 523 27.00 3.93 6.16
CA ALA A 523 26.22 2.76 6.51
C ALA A 523 26.98 1.82 7.46
N VAL A 524 28.25 1.51 7.17
CA VAL A 524 29.11 0.71 8.05
C VAL A 524 29.31 1.37 9.40
N GLY A 525 29.58 2.68 9.42
CA GLY A 525 29.68 3.46 10.67
C GLY A 525 28.41 3.38 11.52
N SER A 526 27.24 3.45 10.89
CA SER A 526 25.94 3.31 11.57
C SER A 526 25.71 1.88 12.08
N ILE A 527 26.14 0.87 11.35
CA ILE A 527 26.09 -0.54 11.81
C ILE A 527 27.01 -0.74 13.01
N ILE A 528 28.24 -0.19 12.98
CA ILE A 528 29.17 -0.26 14.12
C ILE A 528 28.57 0.42 15.35
N LEU A 529 27.95 1.59 15.18
CA LEU A 529 27.26 2.28 16.27
C LEU A 529 26.14 1.40 16.85
N ALA A 530 25.29 0.82 16.00
CA ALA A 530 24.25 -0.10 16.44
C ALA A 530 24.80 -1.33 17.16
N THR A 531 25.94 -1.88 16.68
CA THR A 531 26.65 -3.01 17.30
C THR A 531 27.14 -2.65 18.70
N CYS A 532 27.77 -1.49 18.86
CA CYS A 532 28.23 -1.01 20.16
C CYS A 532 27.08 -0.80 21.17
N MET A 533 25.90 -0.40 20.67
CA MET A 533 24.76 -0.09 21.53
C MET A 533 23.92 -1.33 21.88
N TYR A 534 23.74 -2.26 20.95
CA TYR A 534 22.68 -3.28 21.06
C TYR A 534 23.14 -4.74 20.97
N LEU A 535 24.43 -5.02 20.73
CA LEU A 535 24.93 -6.40 20.63
C LEU A 535 24.85 -7.13 21.98
N ARG A 536 25.04 -6.43 23.10
CA ARG A 536 25.06 -6.99 24.44
C ARG A 536 23.67 -6.94 25.09
N PRO A 537 23.32 -7.87 26.00
CA PRO A 537 22.05 -7.83 26.74
C PRO A 537 21.87 -6.57 27.58
N GLN A 538 22.97 -6.08 28.19
CA GLN A 538 22.99 -4.81 28.89
C GLN A 538 23.32 -3.69 27.89
N GLN A 539 22.47 -2.68 27.81
CA GLN A 539 22.55 -1.60 26.81
C GLN A 539 22.79 -0.22 27.47
N PRO A 540 23.89 -0.06 28.25
CA PRO A 540 24.08 1.13 29.09
C PRO A 540 24.17 2.42 28.28
N LEU A 541 24.71 2.37 27.06
CA LEU A 541 24.80 3.53 26.18
C LEU A 541 23.41 3.94 25.65
N ALA A 542 22.61 2.97 25.23
CA ALA A 542 21.25 3.22 24.75
C ALA A 542 20.37 3.83 25.87
N ASP A 543 20.44 3.25 27.08
CA ASP A 543 19.70 3.74 28.25
C ASP A 543 20.12 5.14 28.68
N LYS A 544 21.42 5.42 28.64
CA LYS A 544 21.96 6.75 28.95
C LYS A 544 21.48 7.81 27.95
N LEU A 545 21.51 7.49 26.66
CA LEU A 545 21.02 8.40 25.61
C LEU A 545 19.50 8.59 25.69
N ALA A 546 18.73 7.52 25.93
CA ALA A 546 17.29 7.60 26.11
C ALA A 546 16.89 8.49 27.30
N LYS A 547 17.65 8.43 28.42
CA LYS A 547 17.45 9.31 29.57
C LYS A 547 17.84 10.74 29.26
N ARG A 548 18.98 10.97 28.58
CA ARG A 548 19.46 12.33 28.23
C ARG A 548 18.50 13.06 27.28
N PHE A 549 17.94 12.35 26.30
CA PHE A 549 16.99 12.87 25.31
C PHE A 549 15.57 12.37 25.53
N ALA A 550 15.14 12.25 26.81
CA ALA A 550 13.88 11.62 27.18
C ALA A 550 12.64 12.24 26.51
N GLY A 551 12.63 13.56 26.31
CA GLY A 551 11.54 14.25 25.61
C GLY A 551 11.43 13.83 24.13
N LEU A 552 12.54 13.84 23.40
CA LEU A 552 12.58 13.45 22.00
C LEU A 552 12.31 11.95 21.83
N HIS A 553 12.91 11.12 22.70
CA HIS A 553 12.66 9.68 22.69
C HIS A 553 11.17 9.37 22.91
N ARG A 554 10.53 10.03 23.89
CA ARG A 554 9.09 9.87 24.16
C ARG A 554 8.25 10.35 22.98
N ALA A 555 8.56 11.51 22.40
CA ALA A 555 7.85 12.03 21.24
C ALA A 555 7.94 11.07 20.04
N ALA A 556 9.13 10.59 19.70
CA ALA A 556 9.33 9.63 18.62
C ALA A 556 8.66 8.28 18.90
N TYR A 557 8.69 7.79 20.15
CA TYR A 557 7.99 6.56 20.54
C TYR A 557 6.47 6.67 20.36
N HIS A 558 5.88 7.82 20.72
CA HIS A 558 4.48 8.17 20.48
C HIS A 558 4.22 8.74 19.07
N ARG A 559 5.12 8.48 18.10
CA ARG A 559 4.94 8.89 16.70
C ARG A 559 4.70 10.40 16.55
N PHE A 560 5.36 11.20 17.39
CA PHE A 560 5.21 12.67 17.49
C PHE A 560 3.78 13.14 17.75
N TYR A 561 2.96 12.31 18.39
CA TYR A 561 1.57 12.58 18.77
C TYR A 561 0.65 12.92 17.58
N ILE A 562 0.98 12.48 16.37
CA ILE A 562 0.16 12.74 15.16
C ILE A 562 -1.16 11.97 15.23
N ASP A 563 -1.15 10.73 15.74
CA ASP A 563 -2.37 9.95 15.94
C ASP A 563 -3.34 10.65 16.90
N GLU A 564 -2.84 11.27 17.97
CA GLU A 564 -3.63 12.02 18.95
C GLU A 564 -4.25 13.27 18.32
N VAL A 565 -3.51 13.98 17.46
CA VAL A 565 -4.06 15.12 16.70
C VAL A 565 -5.21 14.67 15.80
N TYR A 566 -5.06 13.57 15.06
CA TYR A 566 -6.15 13.02 14.24
C TYR A 566 -7.35 12.59 15.06
N GLN A 567 -7.14 11.96 16.22
CA GLN A 567 -8.22 11.58 17.13
C GLN A 567 -8.94 12.82 17.69
N PHE A 568 -8.19 13.87 18.06
CA PHE A 568 -8.78 15.12 18.48
C PHE A 568 -9.66 15.75 17.40
N ILE A 569 -9.15 15.86 16.16
CA ILE A 569 -9.92 16.37 15.02
C ILE A 569 -11.18 15.53 14.79
N THR A 570 -11.05 14.20 14.78
CA THR A 570 -12.17 13.30 14.51
C THR A 570 -13.23 13.37 15.61
N HIS A 571 -12.85 13.24 16.88
CA HIS A 571 -13.82 13.15 17.98
C HIS A 571 -14.35 14.52 18.42
N ARG A 572 -13.48 15.55 18.52
CA ARG A 572 -13.87 16.86 19.04
C ARG A 572 -14.44 17.78 17.97
N ILE A 573 -13.90 17.74 16.74
CA ILE A 573 -14.36 18.63 15.67
C ILE A 573 -15.41 17.92 14.82
N ILE A 574 -15.06 16.80 14.17
CA ILE A 574 -15.98 16.16 13.22
C ILE A 574 -17.20 15.57 13.94
N PHE A 575 -17.01 14.71 14.93
CA PHE A 575 -18.16 14.04 15.57
C PHE A 575 -18.98 15.00 16.42
N ARG A 576 -18.34 15.81 17.27
CA ARG A 576 -19.07 16.66 18.21
C ARG A 576 -19.67 17.90 17.54
N CYS A 577 -18.91 18.57 16.64
CA CYS A 577 -19.34 19.86 16.07
C CYS A 577 -20.08 19.73 14.73
N ILE A 578 -19.93 18.58 14.01
CA ILE A 578 -20.55 18.38 12.70
C ILE A 578 -21.54 17.22 12.75
N SER A 579 -21.09 16.00 13.07
CA SER A 579 -21.96 14.81 12.96
C SER A 579 -23.11 14.81 13.97
N THR A 580 -22.85 15.23 15.22
CA THR A 580 -23.92 15.26 16.25
C THR A 580 -25.01 16.28 15.94
N PRO A 581 -24.72 17.54 15.55
CA PRO A 581 -25.76 18.48 15.12
C PRO A 581 -26.53 18.01 13.89
N ILE A 582 -25.85 17.44 12.88
CA ILE A 582 -26.51 16.88 11.69
C ILE A 582 -27.45 15.74 12.08
N ALA A 583 -26.98 14.79 12.90
CA ALA A 583 -27.82 13.69 13.38
C ALA A 583 -29.00 14.16 14.26
N TRP A 584 -28.82 15.25 15.02
CA TRP A 584 -29.91 15.86 15.75
C TRP A 584 -30.94 16.46 14.80
N PHE A 585 -30.50 17.23 13.80
CA PHE A 585 -31.34 17.83 12.78
C PHE A 585 -32.13 16.75 12.02
N ASP A 586 -31.49 15.71 11.58
CA ASP A 586 -32.09 14.58 10.87
C ASP A 586 -33.23 13.97 11.71
N ARG A 587 -32.94 13.59 12.95
CA ARG A 587 -33.93 12.94 13.82
C ARG A 587 -35.09 13.85 14.25
N HIS A 588 -34.81 15.13 14.53
CA HIS A 588 -35.85 16.01 15.13
C HIS A 588 -36.57 16.86 14.09
N VAL A 589 -35.87 17.25 13.01
CA VAL A 589 -36.50 18.08 11.97
C VAL A 589 -37.00 17.19 10.83
N VAL A 590 -36.16 16.37 10.23
CA VAL A 590 -36.52 15.55 9.05
C VAL A 590 -37.49 14.45 9.47
N ASP A 591 -37.07 13.56 10.37
CA ASP A 591 -37.94 12.48 10.88
C ASP A 591 -39.16 13.04 11.63
N GLY A 592 -38.99 14.13 12.39
CA GLY A 592 -40.07 14.85 13.08
C GLY A 592 -41.15 15.35 12.13
N PHE A 593 -40.74 15.91 10.99
CA PHE A 593 -41.66 16.37 9.95
C PHE A 593 -42.42 15.20 9.30
N PHE A 594 -41.77 14.13 8.95
CA PHE A 594 -42.45 12.96 8.39
C PHE A 594 -43.37 12.27 9.41
N ASN A 595 -42.96 12.20 10.67
CA ASN A 595 -43.82 11.70 11.75
C ASN A 595 -45.02 12.59 11.98
N PHE A 596 -44.88 13.92 11.87
CA PHE A 596 -45.99 14.86 11.94
C PHE A 596 -46.98 14.66 10.78
N ILE A 597 -46.51 14.48 9.55
CA ILE A 597 -47.36 14.14 8.40
C ILE A 597 -48.11 12.82 8.63
N ALA A 598 -47.40 11.79 9.10
CA ALA A 598 -48.01 10.51 9.42
C ALA A 598 -49.08 10.63 10.52
N TRP A 599 -48.77 11.38 11.58
CA TRP A 599 -49.75 11.68 12.65
C TRP A 599 -50.95 12.44 12.11
N GLY A 600 -50.75 13.49 11.31
CA GLY A 600 -51.82 14.26 10.68
C GLY A 600 -52.73 13.40 9.80
N THR A 601 -52.11 12.49 9.02
CA THR A 601 -52.86 11.53 8.19
C THR A 601 -53.67 10.57 9.04
N HIS A 602 -53.12 10.05 10.15
CA HIS A 602 -53.83 9.20 11.09
C HIS A 602 -54.97 9.94 11.77
N ALA A 603 -54.73 11.16 12.28
CA ALA A 603 -55.73 11.96 12.93
C ALA A 603 -56.89 12.28 11.97
N THR A 604 -56.60 12.68 10.73
CA THR A 604 -57.60 12.92 9.69
C THR A 604 -58.39 11.63 9.36
N SER A 605 -57.70 10.50 9.27
CA SER A 605 -58.32 9.20 9.02
C SER A 605 -59.27 8.79 10.13
N ASP A 606 -58.92 9.03 11.40
CA ASP A 606 -59.76 8.72 12.55
C ASP A 606 -61.01 9.59 12.60
N GLU A 607 -60.92 10.88 12.26
CA GLU A 607 -62.05 11.78 12.13
C GLU A 607 -62.98 11.37 10.97
N ILE A 608 -62.43 11.06 9.81
CA ILE A 608 -63.20 10.63 8.63
C ILE A 608 -63.84 9.25 8.86
N ARG A 609 -63.23 8.39 9.68
CA ARG A 609 -63.75 7.06 9.98
C ARG A 609 -65.16 7.10 10.57
N GLY A 610 -65.52 8.18 11.31
CA GLY A 610 -66.85 8.40 11.82
C GLY A 610 -67.96 8.55 10.75
N LEU A 611 -67.56 8.95 9.53
CA LEU A 611 -68.45 9.03 8.35
C LEU A 611 -68.85 7.64 7.81
N GLN A 612 -68.07 6.61 8.12
CA GLN A 612 -68.37 5.21 7.75
C GLN A 612 -69.17 4.52 8.83
N SER A 613 -70.41 5.00 9.04
CA SER A 613 -71.32 4.49 10.07
C SER A 613 -71.90 3.08 9.81
N GLY A 614 -71.66 2.49 8.64
CA GLY A 614 -72.19 1.20 8.22
C GLY A 614 -73.74 1.25 7.92
N ARG A 615 -74.36 2.42 8.01
CA ARG A 615 -75.80 2.58 7.73
C ARG A 615 -75.98 3.10 6.31
N VAL A 616 -76.58 2.28 5.43
CA VAL A 616 -76.82 2.60 4.00
C VAL A 616 -77.58 3.91 3.83
N GLN A 617 -78.55 4.21 4.76
CA GLN A 617 -79.34 5.44 4.74
C GLN A 617 -78.44 6.70 4.88
N GLN A 618 -77.43 6.69 5.75
CA GLN A 618 -76.54 7.83 5.92
C GLN A 618 -75.66 8.05 4.65
N TYR A 619 -75.20 7.00 4.00
CA TYR A 619 -74.47 7.12 2.74
C TYR A 619 -75.36 7.69 1.62
N ALA A 620 -76.64 7.30 1.55
CA ALA A 620 -77.60 7.86 0.63
C ALA A 620 -77.82 9.36 0.85
N TYR A 621 -77.94 9.81 2.12
CA TYR A 621 -78.07 11.25 2.46
C TYR A 621 -76.79 12.04 2.05
N VAL A 622 -75.59 11.53 2.33
CA VAL A 622 -74.33 12.20 1.96
C VAL A 622 -74.19 12.27 0.45
N PHE A 623 -74.57 11.19 -0.27
CA PHE A 623 -74.57 11.17 -1.73
C PHE A 623 -75.50 12.20 -2.34
N LEU A 624 -76.74 12.25 -1.85
CA LEU A 624 -77.75 13.23 -2.27
C LEU A 624 -77.30 14.66 -1.99
N LEU A 625 -76.73 14.93 -0.81
CA LEU A 625 -76.21 16.23 -0.43
C LEU A 625 -75.07 16.66 -1.34
N GLY A 626 -74.11 15.72 -1.64
CA GLY A 626 -73.03 15.95 -2.56
C GLY A 626 -73.49 16.23 -4.01
N ALA A 627 -74.46 15.49 -4.49
CA ALA A 627 -75.09 15.73 -5.79
C ALA A 627 -75.74 17.09 -5.88
N LEU A 628 -76.49 17.48 -4.82
CA LEU A 628 -77.15 18.80 -4.70
C LEU A 628 -76.11 19.94 -4.69
N ILE A 629 -74.99 19.80 -3.96
CA ILE A 629 -73.92 20.78 -3.92
C ILE A 629 -73.24 20.90 -5.32
N LEU A 630 -73.01 19.79 -6.01
CA LEU A 630 -72.48 19.80 -7.36
C LEU A 630 -73.38 20.47 -8.38
N ILE A 631 -74.70 20.22 -8.28
CA ILE A 631 -75.73 20.89 -9.11
C ILE A 631 -75.73 22.39 -8.82
N LEU A 632 -75.71 22.81 -7.56
CA LEU A 632 -75.64 24.21 -7.17
C LEU A 632 -74.37 24.91 -7.72
N ILE A 633 -73.21 24.25 -7.67
CA ILE A 633 -71.97 24.81 -8.22
C ILE A 633 -71.98 24.89 -9.76
N LEU A 634 -72.73 23.99 -10.44
CA LEU A 634 -72.91 24.02 -11.90
C LEU A 634 -73.93 25.05 -12.39
N ILE A 635 -74.87 25.49 -11.51
CA ILE A 635 -75.91 26.47 -11.82
C ILE A 635 -75.49 27.90 -11.45
N LEU A 636 -74.56 28.06 -10.50
CA LEU A 636 -73.91 29.34 -10.17
C LEU A 636 -72.68 29.56 -11.06
#